data_6f8cdb6ed2ee385aa7d1eb4b7862f6eb
#
_entry.id   6f8cdb6ed2ee385aa7d1eb4b7862f6eb
#
_cell.length_a   1.000
_cell.length_b   1.000
_cell.length_c   1.000
_cell.angle_alpha   90.00
_cell.angle_beta   90.00
_cell.angle_gamma   90.00
#
_symmetry.space_group_name_H-M   'P 1'
#
loop_
_entity.id
_entity.type
_entity.pdbx_description
1 polymer ?
#
loop_
_entity_poly.entity_id
_entity_poly.type
_entity_poly.pdbx_seq_one_letter_code
_entity_poly.pdbx_strand_id
1 'polypeptide(L)'
;MERWALVSGLCGDLDLYEQIQSDLRRKRGTAHLFVLGDMVGPDRNCNDLLSRLRQPKRGDLQPNCIYGWWEEQLLAEHGYRGGQKPEAFDHENEAITLQKLREAVNVDHLNWLASLQFGFIELDCGLIHGSSADVGD
;
A
#
# COMPACT_ATOMS: atom_id res chain seq x y z
N MET A 1 16.75 17.08 13.97
CA MET A 1 15.90 16.98 12.76
C MET A 1 15.43 15.53 12.59
N GLU A 2 14.14 15.32 12.49
CA GLU A 2 13.61 13.99 12.24
C GLU A 2 13.84 13.56 10.80
N ARG A 3 14.20 12.29 10.62
CA ARG A 3 14.27 11.69 9.29
C ARG A 3 13.03 10.86 9.05
N TRP A 4 12.45 10.99 7.88
CA TRP A 4 11.32 10.21 7.42
C TRP A 4 11.75 9.33 6.25
N ALA A 5 11.35 8.06 6.28
CA ALA A 5 11.49 7.18 5.14
C ALA A 5 10.15 7.10 4.40
N LEU A 6 10.17 7.36 3.11
CA LEU A 6 8.99 7.30 2.25
C LEU A 6 9.20 6.19 1.22
N VAL A 7 8.25 5.27 1.14
CA VAL A 7 8.30 4.11 0.25
C VAL A 7 6.99 4.01 -0.50
N SER A 8 7.05 3.64 -1.78
CA SER A 8 5.87 3.44 -2.62
C SER A 8 6.14 2.31 -3.61
N GLY A 9 5.07 1.73 -4.16
CA GLY A 9 5.19 0.76 -5.25
C GLY A 9 5.78 -0.58 -4.86
N LEU A 10 5.57 -1.04 -3.63
CA LEU A 10 6.06 -2.35 -3.18
C LEU A 10 5.44 -3.52 -3.96
N CYS A 11 4.18 -3.41 -4.34
CA CYS A 11 3.47 -4.36 -5.21
C CYS A 11 3.63 -5.83 -4.74
N GLY A 12 3.54 -6.08 -3.45
CA GLY A 12 3.63 -7.41 -2.88
C GLY A 12 5.04 -7.94 -2.65
N ASP A 13 6.08 -7.14 -2.89
CA ASP A 13 7.47 -7.58 -2.78
C ASP A 13 7.96 -7.54 -1.33
N LEU A 14 7.79 -8.64 -0.62
CA LEU A 14 8.21 -8.76 0.77
C LEU A 14 9.74 -8.68 0.91
N ASP A 15 10.49 -9.27 -0.02
CA ASP A 15 11.95 -9.26 0.04
C ASP A 15 12.50 -7.82 -0.04
N LEU A 16 11.92 -7.01 -0.91
CA LEU A 16 12.27 -5.59 -1.01
C LEU A 16 11.96 -4.86 0.30
N TYR A 17 10.80 -5.12 0.88
CA TYR A 17 10.41 -4.51 2.16
C TYR A 17 11.36 -4.91 3.29
N GLU A 18 11.78 -6.17 3.34
CA GLU A 18 12.76 -6.64 4.32
C GLU A 18 14.11 -5.94 4.15
N GLN A 19 14.56 -5.71 2.92
CA GLN A 19 15.77 -4.94 2.67
C GLN A 19 15.64 -3.51 3.15
N ILE A 20 14.51 -2.88 2.92
CA ILE A 20 14.23 -1.51 3.39
C ILE A 20 14.31 -1.45 4.91
N GLN A 21 13.65 -2.36 5.62
CA GLN A 21 13.69 -2.40 7.07
C GLN A 21 15.12 -2.64 7.59
N SER A 22 15.86 -3.52 6.93
CA SER A 22 17.26 -3.79 7.28
C SER A 22 18.13 -2.54 7.11
N ASP A 23 17.96 -1.81 6.02
CA ASP A 23 18.69 -0.57 5.75
C ASP A 23 18.36 0.51 6.78
N LEU A 24 17.10 0.63 7.16
CA LEU A 24 16.67 1.58 8.18
C LEU A 24 17.29 1.27 9.55
N ARG A 25 17.38 -0.01 9.91
CA ARG A 25 18.05 -0.43 11.15
C ARG A 25 19.54 -0.08 11.16
N ARG A 26 20.21 -0.29 10.02
CA ARG A 26 21.65 0.01 9.91
C ARG A 26 21.96 1.49 9.95
N LYS A 27 21.12 2.30 9.30
CA LYS A 27 21.37 3.75 9.17
C LYS A 27 21.03 4.56 10.41
N ARG A 28 20.27 4.02 11.32
CA ARG A 28 19.81 4.68 12.56
C ARG A 28 19.33 6.12 12.37
N GLY A 29 18.43 6.58 13.19
CA GLY A 29 17.96 7.96 13.20
C GLY A 29 16.73 8.23 12.33
N THR A 30 16.17 7.24 11.64
CA THR A 30 14.85 7.38 10.99
C THR A 30 13.77 7.27 12.04
N ALA A 31 12.92 8.29 12.16
CA ALA A 31 11.86 8.35 13.16
C ALA A 31 10.54 7.73 12.64
N HIS A 32 10.24 7.88 11.36
CA HIS A 32 8.97 7.46 10.78
C HIS A 32 9.17 6.78 9.44
N LEU A 33 8.37 5.74 9.19
CA LEU A 33 8.27 5.07 7.90
C LEU A 33 6.85 5.27 7.37
N PHE A 34 6.75 5.82 6.16
CA PHE A 34 5.48 5.98 5.46
C PHE A 34 5.47 5.13 4.20
N VAL A 35 4.43 4.31 4.04
CA VAL A 35 4.20 3.50 2.84
C VAL A 35 3.07 4.14 2.05
N LEU A 36 3.43 4.75 0.92
CA LEU A 36 2.55 5.64 0.16
C LEU A 36 1.81 4.89 -0.95
N GLY A 37 1.14 3.81 -0.59
CA GLY A 37 0.27 3.08 -1.52
C GLY A 37 0.98 2.09 -2.43
N ASP A 38 0.17 1.41 -3.26
CA ASP A 38 0.59 0.32 -4.14
C ASP A 38 1.36 -0.78 -3.40
N MET A 39 0.84 -1.13 -2.22
CA MET A 39 1.32 -2.28 -1.42
C MET A 39 0.94 -3.59 -2.10
N VAL A 40 -0.22 -3.64 -2.74
CA VAL A 40 -0.62 -4.74 -3.60
C VAL A 40 -0.29 -4.39 -5.05
N GLY A 41 -0.21 -5.41 -5.89
CA GLY A 41 0.07 -5.22 -7.31
C GLY A 41 0.05 -6.54 -8.05
N PRO A 42 0.25 -6.48 -9.36
CA PRO A 42 0.22 -7.67 -10.20
C PRO A 42 1.39 -8.63 -9.95
N ASP A 43 1.19 -9.87 -10.35
CA ASP A 43 2.22 -10.90 -10.49
C ASP A 43 2.83 -11.45 -9.20
N ARG A 44 2.31 -11.08 -8.02
CA ARG A 44 2.82 -11.58 -6.75
C ARG A 44 1.70 -11.92 -5.78
N ASN A 45 1.97 -12.87 -4.88
CA ASN A 45 1.13 -13.07 -3.71
C ASN A 45 1.41 -11.96 -2.71
N CYS A 46 0.45 -11.08 -2.53
CA CYS A 46 0.60 -9.90 -1.68
C CYS A 46 0.32 -10.17 -0.20
N ASN A 47 -0.21 -11.33 0.16
CA ASN A 47 -0.64 -11.62 1.53
C ASN A 47 0.52 -11.57 2.53
N ASP A 48 1.70 -12.05 2.15
CA ASP A 48 2.86 -12.06 3.05
C ASP A 48 3.34 -10.65 3.37
N LEU A 49 3.39 -9.77 2.37
CA LEU A 49 3.73 -8.37 2.58
C LEU A 49 2.68 -7.68 3.46
N LEU A 50 1.39 -7.89 3.15
CA LEU A 50 0.31 -7.29 3.92
C LEU A 50 0.33 -7.76 5.39
N SER A 51 0.60 -9.03 5.61
CA SER A 51 0.76 -9.56 6.97
C SER A 51 1.90 -8.88 7.72
N ARG A 52 3.03 -8.66 7.04
CA ARG A 52 4.20 -7.99 7.63
C ARG A 52 3.92 -6.52 7.95
N LEU A 53 3.21 -5.82 7.07
CA LEU A 53 2.83 -4.42 7.31
C LEU A 53 1.87 -4.28 8.48
N ARG A 54 0.94 -5.22 8.63
CA ARG A 54 -0.04 -5.22 9.72
C ARG A 54 0.53 -5.69 11.05
N GLN A 55 1.51 -6.58 11.01
CA GLN A 55 2.15 -7.18 12.18
C GLN A 55 3.67 -7.05 12.06
N PRO A 56 4.22 -5.87 12.39
CA PRO A 56 5.66 -5.65 12.30
C PRO A 56 6.44 -6.63 13.17
N LYS A 57 7.60 -7.05 12.69
CA LYS A 57 8.52 -7.86 13.47
C LYS A 57 9.29 -6.99 14.47
N ARG A 58 9.86 -7.64 15.48
CA ARG A 58 10.74 -6.96 16.42
C ARG A 58 11.90 -6.30 15.68
N GLY A 59 12.10 -5.02 15.93
CA GLY A 59 13.13 -4.22 15.27
C GLY A 59 12.67 -3.47 14.03
N ASP A 60 11.46 -3.75 13.52
CA ASP A 60 10.88 -2.98 12.41
C ASP A 60 10.47 -1.59 12.90
N LEU A 61 10.61 -0.60 12.02
CA LEU A 61 9.87 0.64 12.16
C LEU A 61 8.40 0.37 11.84
N GLN A 62 7.50 0.86 12.69
CA GLN A 62 6.06 0.75 12.44
C GLN A 62 5.71 1.50 11.16
N PRO A 63 5.19 0.82 10.13
CA PRO A 63 4.80 1.49 8.90
C PRO A 63 3.49 2.24 9.08
N ASN A 64 3.44 3.45 8.53
CA ASN A 64 2.21 4.24 8.40
C ASN A 64 1.80 4.16 6.93
N CYS A 65 0.67 3.52 6.64
CA CYS A 65 0.27 3.18 5.28
C CYS A 65 -0.92 4.02 4.83
N ILE A 66 -0.88 4.42 3.56
CA ILE A 66 -2.03 4.97 2.85
C ILE A 66 -2.32 4.10 1.65
N TYR A 67 -3.54 4.19 1.11
CA TYR A 67 -3.85 3.39 -0.08
C TYR A 67 -3.39 4.10 -1.36
N GLY A 68 -3.05 3.30 -2.38
CA GLY A 68 -2.69 3.77 -3.70
C GLY A 68 -3.70 3.32 -4.75
N TRP A 69 -3.31 3.39 -6.03
CA TRP A 69 -4.19 3.07 -7.15
C TRP A 69 -4.65 1.61 -7.13
N TRP A 70 -3.72 0.66 -6.93
CA TRP A 70 -4.08 -0.77 -6.93
C TRP A 70 -5.04 -1.12 -5.80
N GLU A 71 -4.82 -0.55 -4.59
CA GLU A 71 -5.72 -0.77 -3.47
C GLU A 71 -7.10 -0.20 -3.75
N GLU A 72 -7.17 0.98 -4.34
CA GLU A 72 -8.45 1.60 -4.69
C GLU A 72 -9.22 0.76 -5.69
N GLN A 73 -8.57 0.27 -6.74
CA GLN A 73 -9.22 -0.60 -7.73
C GLN A 73 -9.72 -1.90 -7.08
N LEU A 74 -8.87 -2.51 -6.25
CA LEU A 74 -9.21 -3.74 -5.54
C LEU A 74 -10.40 -3.54 -4.59
N LEU A 75 -10.41 -2.45 -3.83
CA LEU A 75 -11.50 -2.13 -2.92
C LEU A 75 -12.79 -1.80 -3.65
N ALA A 76 -12.72 -1.11 -4.77
CA ALA A 76 -13.88 -0.82 -5.60
C ALA A 76 -14.51 -2.10 -6.16
N GLU A 77 -13.67 -3.06 -6.61
CA GLU A 77 -14.14 -4.36 -7.10
C GLU A 77 -14.91 -5.14 -6.03
N HIS A 78 -14.52 -4.99 -4.77
CA HIS A 78 -15.19 -5.61 -3.62
C HIS A 78 -16.33 -4.76 -3.03
N GLY A 79 -16.63 -3.59 -3.62
CA GLY A 79 -17.69 -2.71 -3.15
C GLY A 79 -17.39 -1.94 -1.86
N TYR A 80 -16.15 -1.86 -1.45
CA TYR A 80 -15.77 -1.25 -0.16
C TYR A 80 -15.89 0.27 -0.15
N ARG A 81 -15.74 0.94 -1.28
CA ARG A 81 -15.73 2.41 -1.32
C ARG A 81 -16.95 2.97 -2.01
N GLY A 82 -18.12 2.80 -1.35
CA GLY A 82 -19.37 3.36 -1.81
C GLY A 82 -19.95 2.70 -3.06
N GLY A 83 -19.50 1.50 -3.38
CA GLY A 83 -20.00 0.76 -4.54
C GLY A 83 -19.60 1.34 -5.88
N GLN A 84 -18.58 2.19 -5.92
CA GLN A 84 -18.06 2.67 -7.20
C GLN A 84 -17.45 1.50 -7.96
N LYS A 85 -17.80 1.41 -9.24
CA LYS A 85 -17.19 0.41 -10.10
C LYS A 85 -15.75 0.80 -10.38
N PRO A 86 -14.83 -0.18 -10.54
CA PRO A 86 -13.49 0.12 -10.98
C PRO A 86 -13.49 0.93 -12.26
N GLU A 87 -12.50 1.77 -12.43
CA GLU A 87 -12.33 2.45 -13.70
C GLU A 87 -12.20 1.42 -14.83
N ALA A 88 -12.73 1.75 -15.99
CA ALA A 88 -12.59 0.89 -17.15
C ALA A 88 -11.11 0.77 -17.52
N PHE A 89 -10.61 -0.45 -17.56
CA PHE A 89 -9.26 -0.72 -18.03
C PHE A 89 -9.24 -0.68 -19.56
N ASP A 90 -8.30 0.05 -20.12
CA ASP A 90 -8.09 0.12 -21.56
C ASP A 90 -7.52 -1.17 -22.12
N HIS A 91 -6.96 -2.04 -21.26
CA HIS A 91 -6.31 -3.27 -21.62
C HIS A 91 -6.93 -4.47 -20.91
N GLU A 92 -7.27 -5.50 -21.68
CA GLU A 92 -7.81 -6.76 -21.17
C GLU A 92 -6.88 -7.39 -20.09
N ASN A 93 -5.58 -7.24 -20.26
CA ASN A 93 -4.59 -7.77 -19.32
C ASN A 93 -4.71 -7.15 -17.91
N GLU A 94 -5.01 -5.86 -17.81
CA GLU A 94 -5.19 -5.19 -16.53
C GLU A 94 -6.44 -5.70 -15.80
N ALA A 95 -7.52 -5.93 -16.52
CA ALA A 95 -8.75 -6.49 -15.95
C ALA A 95 -8.52 -7.91 -15.42
N ILE A 96 -7.79 -8.73 -16.16
CA ILE A 96 -7.44 -10.09 -15.72
C ILE A 96 -6.54 -10.04 -14.49
N THR A 97 -5.57 -9.15 -14.47
CA THR A 97 -4.66 -8.95 -13.34
C THR A 97 -5.42 -8.55 -12.08
N LEU A 98 -6.36 -7.62 -12.21
CA LEU A 98 -7.18 -7.20 -11.07
C LEU A 98 -8.04 -8.34 -10.54
N GLN A 99 -8.62 -9.15 -11.43
CA GLN A 99 -9.41 -10.31 -11.03
C GLN A 99 -8.57 -11.32 -10.25
N LYS A 100 -7.37 -11.63 -10.72
CA LYS A 100 -6.45 -12.53 -10.03
C LYS A 100 -6.06 -11.98 -8.67
N LEU A 101 -5.77 -10.69 -8.60
CA LEU A 101 -5.43 -10.02 -7.34
C LEU A 101 -6.60 -10.08 -6.36
N ARG A 102 -7.82 -9.83 -6.83
CA ARG A 102 -9.04 -9.92 -6.03
C ARG A 102 -9.22 -11.31 -5.40
N GLU A 103 -8.98 -12.36 -6.16
CA GLU A 103 -9.14 -13.74 -5.71
C GLU A 103 -8.03 -14.15 -4.74
N ALA A 104 -6.85 -13.55 -4.84
CA ALA A 104 -5.67 -13.93 -4.08
C ALA A 104 -5.55 -13.24 -2.72
N VAL A 105 -6.08 -12.02 -2.57
CA VAL A 105 -5.93 -11.24 -1.32
C VAL A 105 -6.97 -11.69 -0.28
N ASN A 106 -6.51 -12.01 0.91
CA ASN A 106 -7.37 -12.45 2.00
C ASN A 106 -8.33 -11.34 2.46
N VAL A 107 -9.53 -11.74 2.88
CA VAL A 107 -10.59 -10.81 3.33
C VAL A 107 -10.12 -9.91 4.49
N ASP A 108 -9.38 -10.47 5.45
CA ASP A 108 -8.87 -9.68 6.57
C ASP A 108 -7.94 -8.56 6.10
N HIS A 109 -7.12 -8.83 5.08
CA HIS A 109 -6.27 -7.80 4.47
C HIS A 109 -7.09 -6.75 3.73
N LEU A 110 -8.16 -7.16 3.03
CA LEU A 110 -9.07 -6.23 2.36
C LEU A 110 -9.72 -5.27 3.36
N ASN A 111 -10.18 -5.79 4.49
CA ASN A 111 -10.77 -4.98 5.55
C ASN A 111 -9.76 -3.96 6.10
N TRP A 112 -8.53 -4.39 6.29
CA TRP A 112 -7.47 -3.49 6.74
C TRP A 112 -7.18 -2.40 5.70
N LEU A 113 -7.05 -2.76 4.42
CA LEU A 113 -6.84 -1.80 3.33
C LEU A 113 -7.97 -0.78 3.27
N ALA A 114 -9.21 -1.22 3.47
CA ALA A 114 -10.38 -0.33 3.47
C ALA A 114 -10.36 0.66 4.63
N SER A 115 -9.64 0.38 5.70
CA SER A 115 -9.51 1.26 6.86
C SER A 115 -8.45 2.35 6.68
N LEU A 116 -7.61 2.25 5.64
CA LEU A 116 -6.50 3.17 5.44
C LEU A 116 -6.99 4.55 4.98
N GLN A 117 -6.20 5.56 5.32
CA GLN A 117 -6.48 6.93 4.94
C GLN A 117 -5.99 7.22 3.52
N PHE A 118 -6.55 8.24 2.90
CA PHE A 118 -6.08 8.77 1.62
C PHE A 118 -4.69 9.39 1.74
N GLY A 119 -4.36 9.96 2.89
CA GLY A 119 -3.07 10.59 3.11
C GLY A 119 -2.87 11.01 4.55
N PHE A 120 -1.70 11.51 4.84
CA PHE A 120 -1.33 12.06 6.14
C PHE A 120 -0.95 13.53 6.00
N ILE A 121 -1.22 14.31 7.04
CA ILE A 121 -0.68 15.66 7.20
C ILE A 121 0.21 15.63 8.43
N GLU A 122 1.52 15.80 8.20
CA GLU A 122 2.53 15.74 9.24
C GLU A 122 3.50 16.90 9.09
N LEU A 123 3.71 17.69 10.16
CA LEU A 123 4.63 18.83 10.17
C LEU A 123 4.45 19.75 8.95
N ASP A 124 3.19 20.07 8.63
CA ASP A 124 2.81 20.91 7.47
C ASP A 124 3.08 20.29 6.10
N CYS A 125 3.41 19.00 6.06
CA CYS A 125 3.58 18.25 4.81
C CYS A 125 2.38 17.34 4.57
N GLY A 126 1.88 17.31 3.33
CA GLY A 126 0.87 16.34 2.89
C GLY A 126 1.55 15.13 2.23
N LEU A 127 1.23 13.93 2.71
CA LEU A 127 1.73 12.67 2.16
C LEU A 127 0.56 11.92 1.52
N ILE A 128 0.57 11.83 0.20
CA ILE A 128 -0.49 11.19 -0.58
C ILE A 128 0.11 10.35 -1.71
N HIS A 129 -0.72 9.44 -2.26
CA HIS A 129 -0.42 8.74 -3.50
C HIS A 129 -1.26 9.37 -4.61
N GLY A 130 -0.61 9.92 -5.63
CA GLY A 130 -1.30 10.67 -6.68
C GLY A 130 -1.49 12.14 -6.33
N SER A 131 -2.65 12.70 -6.66
CA SER A 131 -2.97 14.09 -6.33
C SER A 131 -3.81 14.20 -5.07
N SER A 132 -4.07 15.44 -4.62
CA SER A 132 -4.99 15.69 -3.52
C SER A 132 -6.44 15.28 -3.81
N ALA A 133 -6.75 14.98 -5.07
CA ALA A 133 -8.09 14.61 -5.51
C ALA A 133 -8.19 13.14 -5.93
N ASP A 134 -7.11 12.53 -6.42
CA ASP A 134 -7.15 11.20 -7.01
C ASP A 134 -5.80 10.48 -6.86
N VAL A 135 -5.83 9.20 -6.47
CA VAL A 135 -4.64 8.35 -6.37
C VAL A 135 -4.09 7.92 -7.74
N GLY A 136 -4.87 8.07 -8.80
CA GLY A 136 -4.48 7.71 -10.17
C GLY A 136 -3.78 8.82 -10.95
N ASP A 137 -3.65 10.00 -10.37
CA ASP A 137 -3.03 11.16 -11.02
C ASP A 137 -1.49 11.08 -11.11
#